data_da0b22f75d3e1c2665f03ee427a6b51c
#
_entry.id   da0b22f75d3e1c2665f03ee427a6b51c
#
_cell.length_a   1.000
_cell.length_b   1.000
_cell.length_c   1.000
_cell.angle_alpha   90.00
_cell.angle_beta   90.00
_cell.angle_gamma   90.00
#
_symmetry.space_group_name_H-M   'P 1'
#
loop_
_entity.id
_entity.type
_entity.pdbx_description
1 polymer ?
#
loop_
_entity_poly.entity_id
_entity_poly.type
_entity_poly.pdbx_seq_one_letter_code
_entity_poly.pdbx_strand_id
1 'polypeptide(L)'
;MSEDSKAWQQRTELLLGKDKTDRLRQAHVLVVGLGGVGAYAAEMICRAGVGRMTIVDADTVQPSNINRQLPATHSSLGRQKAEVLAERFLDINPELQLTVLPVYLKDEAIPELLDSAKFDFVVDAIDTVAPKCYLICHALQRGIKIVSSMGAGAKRDITQVRFADLWETYHCGLSKAVRKRLQKMGMKRKLPVVFSTEQADPNAVILVDDEQNKKSTAGTVSYMPAVFGCYLAEYVIRKL
;
A
#
# COMPACT_ATOMS: atom_id res chain seq x y z
N MET A 1 15.70 26.47 8.07
CA MET A 1 15.14 25.92 6.79
C MET A 1 15.01 27.09 5.83
N SER A 2 15.68 27.02 4.69
CA SER A 2 15.55 28.05 3.65
C SER A 2 14.12 28.02 3.04
N GLU A 3 13.60 29.16 2.61
CA GLU A 3 12.30 29.23 1.93
C GLU A 3 12.24 28.31 0.69
N ASP A 4 13.36 28.09 0.03
CA ASP A 4 13.50 27.17 -1.11
C ASP A 4 13.22 25.69 -0.78
N SER A 5 13.53 25.23 0.44
CA SER A 5 13.31 23.82 0.81
C SER A 5 11.82 23.44 0.89
N LYS A 6 10.91 24.40 0.94
CA LYS A 6 9.47 24.21 1.00
C LYS A 6 8.74 24.52 -0.32
N ALA A 7 9.43 25.06 -1.32
CA ALA A 7 8.82 25.49 -2.57
C ALA A 7 8.09 24.35 -3.29
N TRP A 8 8.59 23.11 -3.21
CA TRP A 8 7.98 21.93 -3.83
C TRP A 8 6.60 21.54 -3.25
N GLN A 9 6.31 21.94 -2.00
CA GLN A 9 5.02 21.69 -1.34
C GLN A 9 4.01 22.83 -1.51
N GLN A 10 4.40 23.95 -2.10
CA GLN A 10 3.57 25.15 -2.18
C GLN A 10 2.16 24.88 -2.73
N ARG A 11 2.05 24.08 -3.80
CA ARG A 11 0.73 23.74 -4.39
C ARG A 11 -0.11 22.85 -3.49
N THR A 12 0.53 21.95 -2.73
CA THR A 12 -0.14 21.12 -1.74
C THR A 12 -0.68 21.97 -0.60
N GLU A 13 0.12 22.92 -0.11
CA GLU A 13 -0.28 23.83 0.96
C GLU A 13 -1.39 24.78 0.54
N LEU A 14 -1.35 25.31 -0.71
CA LEU A 14 -2.43 26.12 -1.27
C LEU A 14 -3.77 25.38 -1.31
N LEU A 15 -3.75 24.07 -1.59
CA LEU A 15 -4.97 23.28 -1.71
C LEU A 15 -5.48 22.78 -0.35
N LEU A 16 -4.58 22.28 0.50
CA LEU A 16 -4.94 21.61 1.75
C LEU A 16 -4.93 22.56 2.97
N GLY A 17 -4.27 23.70 2.85
CA GLY A 17 -4.03 24.65 3.93
C GLY A 17 -2.84 24.27 4.80
N LYS A 18 -2.28 25.28 5.50
CA LYS A 18 -1.09 25.14 6.32
C LYS A 18 -1.26 24.12 7.47
N ASP A 19 -2.39 24.15 8.19
CA ASP A 19 -2.65 23.26 9.32
C ASP A 19 -2.63 21.78 8.91
N LYS A 20 -3.13 21.48 7.71
CA LYS A 20 -3.15 20.13 7.17
C LYS A 20 -1.75 19.67 6.77
N THR A 21 -1.00 20.53 6.09
CA THR A 21 0.37 20.20 5.69
C THR A 21 1.29 20.05 6.90
N ASP A 22 1.12 20.85 7.95
CA ASP A 22 1.88 20.71 9.20
C ASP A 22 1.55 19.37 9.91
N ARG A 23 0.29 18.93 9.91
CA ARG A 23 -0.09 17.59 10.41
C ARG A 23 0.54 16.47 9.59
N LEU A 24 0.57 16.58 8.26
CA LEU A 24 1.22 15.60 7.39
C LEU A 24 2.72 15.48 7.69
N ARG A 25 3.41 16.62 7.89
CA ARG A 25 4.84 16.64 8.27
C ARG A 25 5.13 15.97 9.61
N GLN A 26 4.17 15.93 10.53
CA GLN A 26 4.32 15.26 11.83
C GLN A 26 3.94 13.79 11.81
N ALA A 27 3.17 13.37 10.83
CA ALA A 27 2.62 12.02 10.74
C ALA A 27 3.67 10.96 10.43
N HIS A 28 3.43 9.75 10.93
CA HIS A 28 4.20 8.54 10.64
C HIS A 28 3.30 7.51 9.95
N VAL A 29 3.60 7.19 8.71
CA VAL A 29 2.85 6.21 7.92
C VAL A 29 3.65 4.95 7.68
N LEU A 30 3.07 3.80 7.99
CA LEU A 30 3.60 2.48 7.64
C LEU A 30 2.97 2.01 6.33
N VAL A 31 3.79 1.63 5.35
CA VAL A 31 3.33 1.03 4.08
C VAL A 31 3.91 -0.37 3.95
N VAL A 32 3.04 -1.38 3.87
CA VAL A 32 3.43 -2.79 3.77
C VAL A 32 3.03 -3.36 2.42
N GLY A 33 4.02 -3.86 1.68
CA GLY A 33 3.92 -4.28 0.29
C GLY A 33 4.20 -3.12 -0.67
N LEU A 34 5.26 -3.24 -1.47
CA LEU A 34 5.74 -2.20 -2.40
C LEU A 34 5.67 -2.66 -3.86
N GLY A 35 4.68 -3.49 -4.17
CA GLY A 35 4.35 -3.90 -5.53
C GLY A 35 3.63 -2.80 -6.32
N GLY A 36 2.78 -3.21 -7.28
CA GLY A 36 2.07 -2.30 -8.18
C GLY A 36 1.10 -1.33 -7.50
N VAL A 37 0.63 -1.63 -6.29
CA VAL A 37 -0.27 -0.76 -5.52
C VAL A 37 0.50 0.06 -4.49
N GLY A 38 1.25 -0.62 -3.61
CA GLY A 38 1.85 0.03 -2.45
C GLY A 38 2.97 1.01 -2.80
N ALA A 39 3.73 0.76 -3.88
CA ALA A 39 4.76 1.68 -4.34
C ALA A 39 4.16 3.04 -4.76
N TYR A 40 3.05 3.03 -5.50
CA TYR A 40 2.35 4.27 -5.87
C TYR A 40 1.71 4.94 -4.65
N ALA A 41 1.13 4.15 -3.72
CA ALA A 41 0.60 4.72 -2.48
C ALA A 41 1.69 5.44 -1.67
N ALA A 42 2.84 4.80 -1.48
CA ALA A 42 3.98 5.35 -0.75
C ALA A 42 4.52 6.62 -1.42
N GLU A 43 4.67 6.63 -2.76
CA GLU A 43 5.12 7.82 -3.47
C GLU A 43 4.15 8.99 -3.32
N MET A 44 2.84 8.77 -3.48
CA MET A 44 1.85 9.85 -3.33
C MET A 44 1.83 10.40 -1.91
N ILE A 45 1.99 9.54 -0.89
CA ILE A 45 2.10 9.95 0.51
C ILE A 45 3.40 10.75 0.75
N CYS A 46 4.53 10.31 0.20
CA CYS A 46 5.79 11.05 0.24
C CYS A 46 5.65 12.44 -0.40
N ARG A 47 5.06 12.52 -1.62
CA ARG A 47 4.81 13.78 -2.35
C ARG A 47 3.81 14.70 -1.63
N ALA A 48 2.94 14.17 -0.80
CA ALA A 48 2.06 14.99 0.04
C ALA A 48 2.80 15.60 1.25
N GLY A 49 4.04 15.21 1.50
CA GLY A 49 4.88 15.79 2.55
C GLY A 49 4.70 15.14 3.91
N VAL A 50 4.36 13.85 3.96
CA VAL A 50 4.42 13.09 5.22
C VAL A 50 5.86 13.07 5.71
N GLY A 51 6.05 13.40 7.00
CA GLY A 51 7.39 13.58 7.56
C GLY A 51 8.10 12.31 7.98
N ARG A 52 7.35 11.23 8.28
CA ARG A 52 7.93 9.93 8.63
C ARG A 52 7.23 8.79 7.90
N MET A 53 8.01 7.91 7.31
CA MET A 53 7.49 6.70 6.67
C MET A 53 8.32 5.48 7.07
N THR A 54 7.64 4.36 7.24
CA THR A 54 8.27 3.03 7.29
C THR A 54 7.73 2.24 6.10
N ILE A 55 8.62 1.71 5.27
CA ILE A 55 8.26 0.93 4.09
C ILE A 55 8.80 -0.50 4.22
N VAL A 56 7.96 -1.47 3.87
CA VAL A 56 8.27 -2.90 4.08
C VAL A 56 7.95 -3.71 2.84
N ASP A 57 8.95 -4.39 2.30
CA ASP A 57 8.81 -5.36 1.20
C ASP A 57 10.08 -6.22 1.12
N ALA A 58 9.95 -7.53 1.01
CA ALA A 58 11.07 -8.47 0.94
C ALA A 58 11.55 -8.74 -0.49
N ASP A 59 10.76 -8.35 -1.49
CA ASP A 59 11.01 -8.76 -2.87
C ASP A 59 12.10 -7.95 -3.53
N THR A 60 12.77 -8.59 -4.49
CA THR A 60 13.59 -7.93 -5.49
C THR A 60 12.79 -7.59 -6.74
N VAL A 61 13.28 -6.63 -7.50
CA VAL A 61 12.70 -6.24 -8.79
C VAL A 61 12.91 -7.36 -9.80
N GLN A 62 11.80 -7.83 -10.39
CA GLN A 62 11.81 -8.89 -11.42
C GLN A 62 11.37 -8.33 -12.79
N PRO A 63 11.80 -8.94 -13.91
CA PRO A 63 11.37 -8.51 -15.24
C PRO A 63 9.86 -8.45 -15.42
N SER A 64 9.12 -9.40 -14.82
CA SER A 64 7.65 -9.45 -14.85
C SER A 64 6.97 -8.32 -14.07
N ASN A 65 7.72 -7.50 -13.33
CA ASN A 65 7.19 -6.37 -12.58
C ASN A 65 7.15 -5.07 -13.41
N ILE A 66 7.97 -4.98 -14.46
CA ILE A 66 8.20 -3.75 -15.24
C ILE A 66 6.90 -3.17 -15.80
N ASN A 67 5.96 -4.01 -16.15
CA ASN A 67 4.70 -3.56 -16.75
C ASN A 67 3.81 -2.73 -15.80
N ARG A 68 4.05 -2.76 -14.45
CA ARG A 68 3.10 -2.15 -13.50
C ARG A 68 3.68 -1.68 -12.16
N GLN A 69 4.91 -2.04 -11.80
CA GLN A 69 5.49 -1.68 -10.51
C GLN A 69 6.44 -0.50 -10.64
N LEU A 70 6.22 0.53 -9.87
CA LEU A 70 6.98 1.78 -9.89
C LEU A 70 8.51 1.59 -9.72
N PRO A 71 9.02 0.72 -8.83
CA PRO A 71 10.45 0.49 -8.68
C PRO A 71 11.08 -0.30 -9.84
N ALA A 72 10.24 -0.89 -10.71
CA ALA A 72 10.71 -1.84 -11.72
C ALA A 72 11.04 -1.17 -13.03
N THR A 73 12.34 -1.04 -13.29
CA THR A 73 12.96 -0.58 -14.55
C THR A 73 14.05 -1.56 -14.93
N HIS A 74 14.53 -1.51 -16.17
CA HIS A 74 15.65 -2.35 -16.60
C HIS A 74 16.91 -2.15 -15.75
N SER A 75 17.18 -0.92 -15.29
CA SER A 75 18.33 -0.59 -14.45
C SER A 75 18.19 -1.01 -12.98
N SER A 76 17.00 -1.31 -12.51
CA SER A 76 16.74 -1.74 -11.12
C SER A 76 16.55 -3.24 -10.96
N LEU A 77 16.63 -4.04 -12.04
CA LEU A 77 16.49 -5.49 -11.98
C LEU A 77 17.42 -6.13 -10.95
N GLY A 78 16.89 -7.03 -10.13
CA GLY A 78 17.61 -7.73 -9.06
C GLY A 78 17.80 -6.94 -7.76
N ARG A 79 17.56 -5.64 -7.75
CA ARG A 79 17.67 -4.80 -6.54
C ARG A 79 16.44 -4.98 -5.64
N GLN A 80 16.61 -4.77 -4.33
CA GLN A 80 15.51 -4.75 -3.37
C GLN A 80 14.52 -3.63 -3.69
N LYS A 81 13.21 -3.95 -3.80
CA LYS A 81 12.17 -2.95 -4.11
C LYS A 81 12.14 -1.81 -3.10
N ALA A 82 12.28 -2.15 -1.82
CA ALA A 82 12.27 -1.17 -0.74
C ALA A 82 13.44 -0.18 -0.83
N GLU A 83 14.64 -0.65 -1.21
CA GLU A 83 15.82 0.19 -1.37
C GLU A 83 15.72 1.12 -2.59
N VAL A 84 15.25 0.58 -3.74
CA VAL A 84 15.02 1.37 -4.96
C VAL A 84 14.04 2.52 -4.69
N LEU A 85 12.96 2.22 -3.96
CA LEU A 85 11.98 3.24 -3.61
C LEU A 85 12.49 4.22 -2.56
N ALA A 86 13.36 3.78 -1.64
CA ALA A 86 13.97 4.66 -0.65
C ALA A 86 14.80 5.76 -1.30
N GLU A 87 15.66 5.41 -2.25
CA GLU A 87 16.45 6.38 -3.04
C GLU A 87 15.52 7.40 -3.70
N ARG A 88 14.46 6.93 -4.34
CA ARG A 88 13.49 7.79 -5.02
C ARG A 88 12.72 8.70 -4.05
N PHE A 89 12.30 8.19 -2.90
CA PHE A 89 11.53 8.99 -1.93
C PHE A 89 12.40 10.06 -1.24
N LEU A 90 13.66 9.76 -0.97
CA LEU A 90 14.60 10.74 -0.42
C LEU A 90 15.00 11.80 -1.45
N ASP A 91 15.00 11.48 -2.75
CA ASP A 91 15.17 12.47 -3.82
C ASP A 91 13.95 13.38 -3.99
N ILE A 92 12.72 12.86 -3.74
CA ILE A 92 11.48 13.64 -3.73
C ILE A 92 11.38 14.53 -2.48
N ASN A 93 11.66 13.96 -1.32
CA ASN A 93 11.57 14.62 -0.01
C ASN A 93 12.83 14.34 0.82
N PRO A 94 13.87 15.17 0.70
CA PRO A 94 15.12 14.98 1.44
C PRO A 94 14.97 15.05 2.97
N GLU A 95 13.90 15.65 3.47
CA GLU A 95 13.62 15.76 4.91
C GLU A 95 12.82 14.56 5.46
N LEU A 96 12.43 13.59 4.61
CA LEU A 96 11.67 12.42 5.01
C LEU A 96 12.49 11.53 5.94
N GLN A 97 11.98 11.30 7.15
CA GLN A 97 12.51 10.27 8.05
C GLN A 97 12.00 8.91 7.60
N LEU A 98 12.82 8.22 6.81
CA LEU A 98 12.46 6.96 6.15
C LEU A 98 13.13 5.77 6.83
N THR A 99 12.32 4.82 7.31
CA THR A 99 12.76 3.50 7.75
C THR A 99 12.48 2.49 6.64
N VAL A 100 13.52 1.76 6.22
CA VAL A 100 13.45 0.79 5.11
C VAL A 100 13.64 -0.61 5.67
N LEU A 101 12.65 -1.47 5.45
CA LEU A 101 12.64 -2.85 5.95
C LEU A 101 12.49 -3.84 4.78
N PRO A 102 13.61 -4.32 4.20
CA PRO A 102 13.58 -5.31 3.12
C PRO A 102 13.36 -6.73 3.68
N VAL A 103 12.24 -6.93 4.39
CA VAL A 103 11.94 -8.17 5.12
C VAL A 103 10.54 -8.69 4.80
N TYR A 104 10.40 -10.02 4.86
CA TYR A 104 9.09 -10.66 4.75
C TYR A 104 8.38 -10.62 6.10
N LEU A 105 7.24 -9.94 6.16
CA LEU A 105 6.44 -9.85 7.38
C LEU A 105 5.52 -11.07 7.52
N LYS A 106 5.71 -11.81 8.62
CA LYS A 106 4.84 -12.91 9.02
C LYS A 106 4.83 -13.05 10.54
N ASP A 107 3.81 -13.70 11.04
CA ASP A 107 3.68 -14.16 12.44
C ASP A 107 4.03 -13.03 13.45
N GLU A 108 4.94 -13.27 14.39
CA GLU A 108 5.33 -12.34 15.45
C GLU A 108 6.03 -11.07 14.97
N ALA A 109 6.65 -11.09 13.80
CA ALA A 109 7.28 -9.88 13.22
C ALA A 109 6.28 -8.76 12.95
N ILE A 110 4.99 -9.08 12.76
CA ILE A 110 3.94 -8.07 12.53
C ILE A 110 3.61 -7.27 13.80
N PRO A 111 3.27 -7.89 14.94
CA PRO A 111 3.08 -7.15 16.18
C PRO A 111 4.35 -6.41 16.63
N GLU A 112 5.54 -6.99 16.51
CA GLU A 112 6.81 -6.32 16.82
C GLU A 112 7.00 -5.04 15.99
N LEU A 113 6.74 -5.10 14.68
CA LEU A 113 6.78 -3.93 13.82
C LEU A 113 5.77 -2.86 14.27
N LEU A 114 4.53 -3.26 14.55
CA LEU A 114 3.48 -2.30 14.95
C LEU A 114 3.76 -1.66 16.32
N ASP A 115 4.54 -2.32 17.17
CA ASP A 115 4.95 -1.83 18.48
C ASP A 115 6.29 -1.07 18.44
N SER A 116 7.06 -1.15 17.35
CA SER A 116 8.38 -0.52 17.20
C SER A 116 8.34 1.01 17.12
N ALA A 117 7.20 1.59 16.74
CA ALA A 117 7.00 3.03 16.64
C ALA A 117 5.51 3.39 16.76
N LYS A 118 5.24 4.66 17.07
CA LYS A 118 3.87 5.19 17.00
C LYS A 118 3.51 5.50 15.55
N PHE A 119 2.73 4.64 14.92
CA PHE A 119 2.18 4.85 13.59
C PHE A 119 0.82 5.57 13.67
N ASP A 120 0.66 6.63 12.89
CA ASP A 120 -0.62 7.34 12.76
C ASP A 120 -1.53 6.66 11.74
N PHE A 121 -0.91 5.96 10.76
CA PHE A 121 -1.64 5.25 9.72
C PHE A 121 -0.87 4.05 9.18
N VAL A 122 -1.60 2.98 8.84
CA VAL A 122 -1.09 1.78 8.15
C VAL A 122 -1.74 1.67 6.78
N VAL A 123 -0.93 1.49 5.74
CA VAL A 123 -1.35 1.15 4.38
C VAL A 123 -1.00 -0.31 4.12
N ASP A 124 -2.01 -1.13 3.98
CA ASP A 124 -1.86 -2.54 3.65
C ASP A 124 -2.04 -2.76 2.14
N ALA A 125 -0.95 -3.06 1.46
CA ALA A 125 -0.90 -3.41 0.04
C ALA A 125 -0.37 -4.84 -0.19
N ILE A 126 -0.45 -5.70 0.82
CA ILE A 126 -0.07 -7.11 0.73
C ILE A 126 -1.06 -7.86 -0.16
N ASP A 127 -0.59 -8.72 -1.06
CA ASP A 127 -1.43 -9.53 -1.95
C ASP A 127 -1.68 -10.96 -1.43
N THR A 128 -0.99 -11.39 -0.38
CA THR A 128 -1.14 -12.70 0.25
C THR A 128 -2.06 -12.64 1.48
N VAL A 129 -2.96 -13.63 1.61
CA VAL A 129 -4.08 -13.58 2.57
C VAL A 129 -3.61 -13.66 4.03
N ALA A 130 -2.61 -14.51 4.33
CA ALA A 130 -2.21 -14.75 5.71
C ALA A 130 -1.58 -13.51 6.37
N PRO A 131 -0.45 -12.98 5.88
CA PRO A 131 0.18 -11.82 6.51
C PRO A 131 -0.74 -10.58 6.44
N LYS A 132 -1.51 -10.40 5.36
CA LYS A 132 -2.52 -9.33 5.25
C LYS A 132 -3.53 -9.37 6.41
N CYS A 133 -4.13 -10.53 6.69
CA CYS A 133 -5.10 -10.65 7.77
C CYS A 133 -4.45 -10.45 9.16
N TYR A 134 -3.22 -10.90 9.36
CA TYR A 134 -2.47 -10.65 10.58
C TYR A 134 -2.21 -9.16 10.78
N LEU A 135 -1.70 -8.46 9.76
CA LEU A 135 -1.47 -7.02 9.82
C LEU A 135 -2.77 -6.26 10.16
N ILE A 136 -3.85 -6.58 9.45
CA ILE A 136 -5.17 -5.96 9.68
C ILE A 136 -5.64 -6.18 11.13
N CYS A 137 -5.60 -7.43 11.63
CA CYS A 137 -6.02 -7.75 12.98
C CYS A 137 -5.23 -6.99 14.03
N HIS A 138 -3.90 -7.03 13.95
CA HIS A 138 -3.02 -6.40 14.93
C HIS A 138 -3.08 -4.89 14.90
N ALA A 139 -3.24 -4.26 13.73
CA ALA A 139 -3.45 -2.82 13.62
C ALA A 139 -4.80 -2.41 14.25
N LEU A 140 -5.88 -3.12 13.93
CA LEU A 140 -7.21 -2.83 14.50
C LEU A 140 -7.27 -3.06 16.02
N GLN A 141 -6.59 -4.09 16.53
CA GLN A 141 -6.51 -4.35 17.99
C GLN A 141 -5.82 -3.20 18.73
N ARG A 142 -4.79 -2.61 18.14
CA ARG A 142 -4.05 -1.47 18.69
C ARG A 142 -4.75 -0.11 18.46
N GLY A 143 -5.86 -0.09 17.73
CA GLY A 143 -6.56 1.15 17.37
C GLY A 143 -5.81 2.00 16.35
N ILE A 144 -4.82 1.44 15.65
CA ILE A 144 -4.10 2.15 14.60
C ILE A 144 -5.03 2.27 13.37
N LYS A 145 -5.12 3.46 12.78
CA LYS A 145 -5.87 3.66 11.54
C LYS A 145 -5.23 2.83 10.42
N ILE A 146 -6.05 2.10 9.67
CA ILE A 146 -5.58 1.27 8.56
C ILE A 146 -6.51 1.39 7.36
N VAL A 147 -5.94 1.37 6.15
CA VAL A 147 -6.65 1.17 4.89
C VAL A 147 -5.98 0.04 4.12
N SER A 148 -6.77 -0.80 3.46
CA SER A 148 -6.27 -2.00 2.80
C SER A 148 -6.65 -2.02 1.31
N SER A 149 -5.73 -2.44 0.44
CA SER A 149 -6.01 -2.72 -0.96
C SER A 149 -6.60 -4.11 -1.12
N MET A 150 -7.66 -4.21 -1.90
CA MET A 150 -8.14 -5.50 -2.40
C MET A 150 -7.48 -5.81 -3.76
N GLY A 151 -7.90 -6.87 -4.43
CA GLY A 151 -7.29 -7.32 -5.68
C GLY A 151 -7.52 -6.35 -6.84
N ALA A 152 -6.42 -5.87 -7.43
CA ALA A 152 -6.40 -5.02 -8.63
C ALA A 152 -6.23 -5.81 -9.94
N GLY A 153 -5.89 -7.10 -9.87
CA GLY A 153 -5.66 -7.94 -11.05
C GLY A 153 -6.95 -8.39 -11.74
N ALA A 154 -6.83 -8.78 -13.02
CA ALA A 154 -7.91 -9.21 -13.91
C ALA A 154 -9.02 -8.15 -14.10
N LYS A 155 -8.66 -6.87 -14.06
CA LYS A 155 -9.52 -5.69 -14.15
C LYS A 155 -8.87 -4.62 -15.00
N ARG A 156 -9.70 -3.78 -15.65
CA ARG A 156 -9.24 -2.75 -16.59
C ARG A 156 -10.03 -1.44 -16.55
N ASP A 157 -11.19 -1.42 -15.89
CA ASP A 157 -12.04 -0.23 -15.81
C ASP A 157 -11.80 0.53 -14.49
N ILE A 158 -11.03 1.62 -14.58
CA ILE A 158 -10.71 2.47 -13.43
C ILE A 158 -11.93 3.19 -12.86
N THR A 159 -12.99 3.39 -13.64
CA THR A 159 -14.21 4.08 -13.18
C THR A 159 -14.98 3.26 -12.15
N GLN A 160 -14.67 1.98 -12.05
CA GLN A 160 -15.25 1.06 -11.07
C GLN A 160 -14.44 0.93 -9.78
N VAL A 161 -13.29 1.60 -9.68
CA VAL A 161 -12.50 1.63 -8.44
C VAL A 161 -13.16 2.55 -7.42
N ARG A 162 -13.32 2.08 -6.18
CA ARG A 162 -13.97 2.85 -5.11
C ARG A 162 -13.55 2.42 -3.72
N PHE A 163 -13.89 3.25 -2.73
CA PHE A 163 -13.82 2.88 -1.33
C PHE A 163 -15.08 2.10 -0.90
N ALA A 164 -14.89 1.18 0.02
CA ALA A 164 -15.97 0.50 0.73
C ALA A 164 -15.51 0.04 2.12
N ASP A 165 -16.44 -0.46 2.93
CA ASP A 165 -16.10 -1.38 4.01
C ASP A 165 -15.76 -2.76 3.41
N LEU A 166 -14.78 -3.46 3.96
CA LEU A 166 -14.42 -4.81 3.52
C LEU A 166 -15.65 -5.72 3.43
N TRP A 167 -16.59 -5.59 4.37
CA TRP A 167 -17.78 -6.44 4.47
C TRP A 167 -18.80 -6.20 3.38
N GLU A 168 -18.73 -5.06 2.69
CA GLU A 168 -19.61 -4.65 1.59
C GLU A 168 -18.99 -4.95 0.20
N THR A 169 -17.77 -5.49 0.15
CA THR A 169 -17.08 -5.76 -1.12
C THR A 169 -17.62 -7.00 -1.82
N TYR A 170 -17.59 -6.97 -3.15
CA TYR A 170 -18.02 -8.06 -4.03
C TYR A 170 -17.11 -8.17 -5.26
N HIS A 171 -17.28 -9.15 -6.11
CA HIS A 171 -16.52 -9.39 -7.36
C HIS A 171 -14.98 -9.40 -7.18
N CYS A 172 -14.49 -9.72 -5.97
CA CYS A 172 -13.08 -9.77 -5.65
C CYS A 172 -12.73 -11.02 -4.85
N GLY A 173 -11.94 -11.91 -5.44
CA GLY A 173 -11.49 -13.16 -4.80
C GLY A 173 -10.67 -12.92 -3.54
N LEU A 174 -9.76 -11.94 -3.57
CA LEU A 174 -8.93 -11.59 -2.42
C LEU A 174 -9.81 -11.09 -1.25
N SER A 175 -10.75 -10.17 -1.50
CA SER A 175 -11.61 -9.67 -0.42
C SER A 175 -12.49 -10.78 0.18
N LYS A 176 -12.98 -11.72 -0.64
CA LYS A 176 -13.71 -12.90 -0.15
C LYS A 176 -12.85 -13.76 0.77
N ALA A 177 -11.59 -14.01 0.39
CA ALA A 177 -10.66 -14.80 1.19
C ALA A 177 -10.29 -14.09 2.51
N VAL A 178 -10.03 -12.77 2.45
CA VAL A 178 -9.73 -11.94 3.62
C VAL A 178 -10.91 -11.93 4.60
N ARG A 179 -12.14 -11.66 4.14
CA ARG A 179 -13.35 -11.73 4.99
C ARG A 179 -13.46 -13.08 5.70
N LYS A 180 -13.36 -14.18 4.94
CA LYS A 180 -13.46 -15.54 5.51
C LYS A 180 -12.41 -15.80 6.60
N ARG A 181 -11.17 -15.34 6.38
CA ARG A 181 -10.07 -15.52 7.34
C ARG A 181 -10.26 -14.63 8.57
N LEU A 182 -10.60 -13.35 8.40
CA LEU A 182 -10.86 -12.43 9.52
C LEU A 182 -12.02 -12.90 10.38
N GLN A 183 -13.09 -13.43 9.78
CA GLN A 183 -14.21 -14.05 10.53
C GLN A 183 -13.73 -15.22 11.40
N LYS A 184 -12.87 -16.12 10.86
CA LYS A 184 -12.28 -17.22 11.65
C LYS A 184 -11.39 -16.74 12.78
N MET A 185 -10.77 -15.55 12.64
CA MET A 185 -9.97 -14.89 13.69
C MET A 185 -10.82 -14.07 14.68
N GLY A 186 -12.16 -14.15 14.58
CA GLY A 186 -13.06 -13.39 15.45
C GLY A 186 -13.12 -11.88 15.15
N MET A 187 -12.49 -11.43 14.05
CA MET A 187 -12.43 -10.01 13.69
C MET A 187 -13.56 -9.64 12.73
N LYS A 188 -14.46 -8.76 13.19
CA LYS A 188 -15.59 -8.24 12.40
C LYS A 188 -15.68 -6.70 12.44
N ARG A 189 -14.56 -6.03 12.75
CA ARG A 189 -14.52 -4.56 12.79
C ARG A 189 -14.59 -3.99 11.39
N LYS A 190 -15.12 -2.77 11.28
CA LYS A 190 -15.10 -1.97 10.06
C LYS A 190 -13.68 -1.78 9.57
N LEU A 191 -13.44 -2.04 8.28
CA LEU A 191 -12.15 -1.89 7.62
C LEU A 191 -12.36 -1.17 6.29
N PRO A 192 -11.86 0.07 6.15
CA PRO A 192 -11.87 0.76 4.86
C PRO A 192 -10.93 0.06 3.88
N VAL A 193 -11.44 -0.17 2.68
CA VAL A 193 -10.67 -0.81 1.60
C VAL A 193 -10.86 -0.08 0.28
N VAL A 194 -9.86 -0.21 -0.58
CA VAL A 194 -9.97 0.11 -2.00
C VAL A 194 -10.24 -1.19 -2.75
N PHE A 195 -11.31 -1.22 -3.56
CA PHE A 195 -11.66 -2.35 -4.40
C PHE A 195 -12.27 -1.87 -5.71
N SER A 196 -12.44 -2.75 -6.68
CA SER A 196 -13.20 -2.47 -7.90
C SER A 196 -14.45 -3.33 -7.93
N THR A 197 -15.56 -2.73 -8.37
CA THR A 197 -16.83 -3.43 -8.59
C THR A 197 -16.85 -4.24 -9.88
N GLU A 198 -15.86 -4.03 -10.76
CA GLU A 198 -15.68 -4.81 -11.98
C GLU A 198 -15.53 -6.29 -11.66
N GLN A 199 -16.24 -7.13 -12.40
CA GLN A 199 -16.05 -8.57 -12.31
C GLN A 199 -14.70 -8.94 -12.92
N ALA A 200 -13.88 -9.71 -12.18
CA ALA A 200 -12.60 -10.16 -12.69
C ALA A 200 -12.79 -11.04 -13.94
N ASP A 201 -12.02 -10.77 -14.99
CA ASP A 201 -12.01 -11.59 -16.20
C ASP A 201 -11.41 -12.97 -15.88
N PRO A 202 -12.17 -14.06 -15.94
CA PRO A 202 -11.67 -15.39 -15.62
C PRO A 202 -10.56 -15.86 -16.58
N ASN A 203 -10.53 -15.36 -17.81
CA ASN A 203 -9.49 -15.68 -18.79
C ASN A 203 -8.17 -14.98 -18.51
N ALA A 204 -8.17 -13.96 -17.66
CA ALA A 204 -7.00 -13.24 -17.23
C ALA A 204 -6.38 -13.79 -15.93
N VAL A 205 -6.80 -14.97 -15.47
CA VAL A 205 -6.30 -15.60 -14.24
C VAL A 205 -5.69 -16.96 -14.58
N ILE A 206 -4.43 -17.14 -14.21
CA ILE A 206 -3.69 -18.39 -14.39
C ILE A 206 -3.47 -19.02 -13.01
N LEU A 207 -3.75 -20.31 -12.86
CA LEU A 207 -3.36 -21.08 -11.67
C LEU A 207 -1.85 -21.31 -11.70
N VAL A 208 -1.19 -21.14 -10.57
CA VAL A 208 0.27 -21.32 -10.44
C VAL A 208 0.50 -22.33 -9.32
N ASP A 209 1.20 -23.42 -9.66
CA ASP A 209 1.46 -24.51 -8.71
C ASP A 209 2.73 -24.32 -7.87
N ASP A 210 3.66 -23.43 -8.28
CA ASP A 210 5.01 -23.33 -7.71
C ASP A 210 5.34 -22.06 -6.90
N GLU A 211 4.41 -21.10 -6.75
CA GLU A 211 4.66 -19.91 -5.92
C GLU A 211 4.23 -20.15 -4.45
N GLN A 212 5.17 -20.05 -3.51
CA GLN A 212 4.86 -20.13 -2.08
C GLN A 212 3.77 -19.10 -1.72
N ASN A 213 2.64 -19.60 -1.18
CA ASN A 213 1.50 -18.81 -0.71
C ASN A 213 0.63 -18.14 -1.79
N LYS A 214 0.83 -18.39 -3.08
CA LYS A 214 0.03 -17.82 -4.17
C LYS A 214 -0.55 -18.94 -5.04
N LYS A 215 -1.87 -19.03 -5.10
CA LYS A 215 -2.59 -20.08 -5.85
C LYS A 215 -2.92 -19.67 -7.30
N SER A 216 -2.78 -18.41 -7.63
CA SER A 216 -3.08 -17.89 -8.96
C SER A 216 -2.39 -16.55 -9.22
N THR A 217 -2.01 -16.34 -10.46
CA THR A 217 -1.53 -15.05 -10.97
C THR A 217 -2.59 -14.44 -11.85
N ALA A 218 -2.92 -13.17 -11.63
CA ALA A 218 -3.86 -12.42 -12.44
C ALA A 218 -3.13 -11.48 -13.39
N GLY A 219 -3.55 -11.46 -14.63
CA GLY A 219 -3.13 -10.46 -15.61
C GLY A 219 -3.42 -9.06 -15.08
N THR A 220 -2.54 -8.12 -15.38
CA THR A 220 -2.66 -6.74 -14.86
C THR A 220 -2.12 -5.77 -15.90
N VAL A 221 -2.79 -4.64 -16.05
CA VAL A 221 -2.36 -3.51 -16.87
C VAL A 221 -1.76 -2.42 -15.98
N SER A 222 -0.85 -1.63 -16.50
CA SER A 222 -0.01 -0.69 -15.77
C SER A 222 -0.76 0.26 -14.83
N TYR A 223 -1.82 0.87 -15.32
CA TYR A 223 -2.56 1.92 -14.61
C TYR A 223 -3.45 1.40 -13.47
N MET A 224 -3.94 0.16 -13.56
CA MET A 224 -4.95 -0.33 -12.62
C MET A 224 -4.44 -0.42 -11.18
N PRO A 225 -3.28 -1.06 -10.90
CA PRO A 225 -2.70 -1.03 -9.56
C PRO A 225 -2.28 0.38 -9.11
N ALA A 226 -1.81 1.22 -10.05
CA ALA A 226 -1.42 2.60 -9.75
C ALA A 226 -2.61 3.42 -9.22
N VAL A 227 -3.78 3.29 -9.86
CA VAL A 227 -5.02 3.95 -9.39
C VAL A 227 -5.40 3.46 -7.99
N PHE A 228 -5.33 2.15 -7.71
CA PHE A 228 -5.54 1.64 -6.34
C PHE A 228 -4.58 2.29 -5.35
N GLY A 229 -3.31 2.44 -5.71
CA GLY A 229 -2.30 3.13 -4.88
C GLY A 229 -2.65 4.60 -4.62
N CYS A 230 -3.09 5.32 -5.66
CA CYS A 230 -3.55 6.71 -5.53
C CYS A 230 -4.77 6.85 -4.60
N TYR A 231 -5.73 5.92 -4.68
CA TYR A 231 -6.87 5.89 -3.76
C TYR A 231 -6.44 5.65 -2.31
N LEU A 232 -5.53 4.69 -2.07
CA LEU A 232 -4.99 4.47 -0.73
C LEU A 232 -4.32 5.73 -0.17
N ALA A 233 -3.50 6.39 -0.98
CA ALA A 233 -2.82 7.63 -0.59
C ALA A 233 -3.83 8.76 -0.30
N GLU A 234 -4.84 8.95 -1.16
CA GLU A 234 -5.93 9.90 -0.94
C GLU A 234 -6.58 9.68 0.41
N TYR A 235 -6.93 8.42 0.71
CA TYR A 235 -7.58 8.07 1.98
C TYR A 235 -6.70 8.46 3.18
N VAL A 236 -5.41 8.11 3.14
CA VAL A 236 -4.45 8.46 4.20
C VAL A 236 -4.34 9.97 4.37
N ILE A 237 -4.05 10.69 3.28
CA ILE A 237 -3.85 12.15 3.28
C ILE A 237 -5.11 12.85 3.80
N ARG A 238 -6.29 12.41 3.38
CA ARG A 238 -7.57 13.00 3.84
C ARG A 238 -7.85 12.72 5.32
N LYS A 239 -7.41 11.58 5.87
CA LYS A 239 -7.72 11.13 7.25
C LYS A 239 -6.65 11.50 8.29
N LEU A 240 -5.44 11.89 7.89
CA LEU A 240 -4.43 12.51 8.73
C LEU A 240 -4.76 14.00 8.97
#